data_ce2614cae80af62faf641d4827c74915
#
_entry.id   ce2614cae80af62faf641d4827c74915
#
_cell.length_a   1.000
_cell.length_b   1.000
_cell.length_c   1.000
_cell.angle_alpha   90.00
_cell.angle_beta   90.00
_cell.angle_gamma   90.00
#
_symmetry.space_group_name_H-M   'P 1'
#
loop_
_entity.id
_entity.type
_entity.pdbx_description
1 polymer ?
#
loop_
_entity_poly.entity_id
_entity_poly.type
_entity_poly.pdbx_seq_one_letter_code
_entity_poly.pdbx_strand_id
1 'polypeptide(L)'
;MIVDRELDAVIRAGVFRDREHAFQEAVGTLFIVRPQLRTEAAIEMFRSGEVSLLRAAEIAGLDFESFRGLLRDRGIPWEIEGEDPAQMDQALADFLVES
;
A
#
# COMPACT_ATOMS: atom_id res chain seq x y z
N MET A 1 -26.44 0.27 10.42
CA MET A 1 -26.06 1.10 9.30
C MET A 1 -26.76 0.67 8.04
N ILE A 2 -27.32 1.60 7.28
CA ILE A 2 -28.12 1.27 6.11
C ILE A 2 -27.31 0.75 4.94
N VAL A 3 -25.99 1.01 4.96
CA VAL A 3 -25.10 0.61 3.86
C VAL A 3 -25.15 -0.89 3.57
N ASP A 4 -25.21 -1.72 4.62
CA ASP A 4 -25.26 -3.18 4.43
C ASP A 4 -26.54 -3.62 3.72
N ARG A 5 -27.66 -3.01 4.03
CA ARG A 5 -28.92 -3.33 3.40
C ARG A 5 -28.93 -2.92 1.94
N GLU A 6 -28.39 -1.77 1.65
CA GLU A 6 -28.29 -1.26 0.28
C GLU A 6 -27.34 -2.14 -0.54
N LEU A 7 -26.22 -2.56 0.06
CA LEU A 7 -25.30 -3.45 -0.61
C LEU A 7 -25.96 -4.79 -0.94
N ASP A 8 -26.68 -5.36 0.02
CA ASP A 8 -27.41 -6.61 -0.22
C ASP A 8 -28.43 -6.44 -1.35
N ALA A 9 -29.07 -5.29 -1.42
CA ALA A 9 -30.05 -5.03 -2.46
C ALA A 9 -29.42 -5.02 -3.85
N VAL A 10 -28.26 -4.37 -4.02
CA VAL A 10 -27.61 -4.33 -5.33
C VAL A 10 -27.04 -5.69 -5.71
N ILE A 11 -26.65 -6.51 -4.73
CA ILE A 11 -26.21 -7.87 -5.00
C ILE A 11 -27.41 -8.69 -5.49
N ARG A 12 -28.55 -8.58 -4.83
CA ARG A 12 -29.77 -9.28 -5.27
C ARG A 12 -30.23 -8.81 -6.66
N ALA A 13 -29.95 -7.58 -6.99
CA ALA A 13 -30.27 -7.02 -8.32
C ALA A 13 -29.34 -7.54 -9.40
N GLY A 14 -28.31 -8.28 -9.05
CA GLY A 14 -27.40 -8.86 -10.03
C GLY A 14 -26.29 -7.94 -10.49
N VAL A 15 -26.10 -6.79 -9.84
CA VAL A 15 -25.03 -5.85 -10.21
C VAL A 15 -23.69 -6.43 -9.84
N PHE A 16 -23.60 -7.11 -8.69
CA PHE A 16 -22.39 -7.82 -8.26
C PHE A 16 -22.73 -9.29 -8.08
N ARG A 17 -21.74 -10.14 -8.32
CA ARG A 17 -21.93 -11.60 -8.18
C ARG A 17 -22.21 -11.99 -6.73
N ASP A 18 -21.49 -11.37 -5.79
CA ASP A 18 -21.58 -11.66 -4.37
C ASP A 18 -20.96 -10.53 -3.58
N ARG A 19 -20.93 -10.66 -2.27
CA ARG A 19 -20.37 -9.63 -1.39
C ARG A 19 -18.87 -9.46 -1.61
N GLU A 20 -18.15 -10.53 -1.88
CA GLU A 20 -16.72 -10.46 -2.14
C GLU A 20 -16.42 -9.62 -3.37
N HIS A 21 -17.16 -9.84 -4.44
CA HIS A 21 -17.02 -9.06 -5.66
C HIS A 21 -17.32 -7.58 -5.41
N ALA A 22 -18.41 -7.31 -4.68
CA ALA A 22 -18.79 -5.95 -4.34
C ALA A 22 -17.72 -5.27 -3.48
N PHE A 23 -17.15 -6.01 -2.53
CA PHE A 23 -16.11 -5.49 -1.66
C PHE A 23 -14.86 -5.14 -2.47
N GLN A 24 -14.44 -6.02 -3.37
CA GLN A 24 -13.26 -5.76 -4.20
C GLN A 24 -13.45 -4.52 -5.06
N GLU A 25 -14.61 -4.36 -5.65
CA GLU A 25 -14.90 -3.17 -6.44
C GLU A 25 -14.94 -1.91 -5.59
N ALA A 26 -15.50 -2.02 -4.39
CA ALA A 26 -15.56 -0.88 -3.48
C ALA A 26 -14.17 -0.43 -3.06
N VAL A 27 -13.28 -1.37 -2.75
CA VAL A 27 -11.90 -1.06 -2.35
C VAL A 27 -11.16 -0.43 -3.52
N GLY A 28 -11.32 -0.98 -4.72
CA GLY A 28 -10.69 -0.39 -5.92
C GLY A 28 -11.16 1.04 -6.15
N THR A 29 -12.44 1.27 -6.05
CA THR A 29 -13.00 2.61 -6.22
C THR A 29 -12.50 3.55 -5.14
N LEU A 30 -12.44 3.08 -3.89
CA LEU A 30 -11.94 3.87 -2.78
C LEU A 30 -10.52 4.36 -3.04
N PHE A 31 -9.66 3.47 -3.53
CA PHE A 31 -8.27 3.82 -3.81
C PHE A 31 -8.13 4.77 -5.00
N ILE A 32 -9.08 4.72 -5.94
CA ILE A 32 -9.11 5.69 -7.05
C ILE A 32 -9.53 7.07 -6.55
N VAL A 33 -10.54 7.12 -5.70
CA VAL A 33 -11.07 8.39 -5.18
C VAL A 33 -10.12 9.01 -4.15
N ARG A 34 -9.46 8.16 -3.38
CA ARG A 34 -8.53 8.60 -2.33
C ARG A 34 -7.18 7.92 -2.50
N PRO A 35 -6.39 8.37 -3.49
CA PRO A 35 -5.13 7.70 -3.80
C PRO A 35 -4.12 7.76 -2.66
N GLN A 36 -4.26 8.70 -1.73
CA GLN A 36 -3.37 8.77 -0.57
C GLN A 36 -3.50 7.54 0.33
N LEU A 37 -4.57 6.75 0.19
CA LEU A 37 -4.70 5.51 0.96
C LEU A 37 -3.65 4.48 0.57
N ARG A 38 -3.17 4.52 -0.68
CA ARG A 38 -2.06 3.65 -1.08
C ARG A 38 -0.81 3.96 -0.30
N THR A 39 -0.55 5.25 -0.09
CA THR A 39 0.60 5.69 0.69
C THR A 39 0.47 5.24 2.14
N GLU A 40 -0.72 5.41 2.73
CA GLU A 40 -0.95 4.98 4.11
C GLU A 40 -0.78 3.47 4.26
N ALA A 41 -1.32 2.71 3.31
CA ALA A 41 -1.17 1.26 3.33
C ALA A 41 0.29 0.86 3.24
N ALA A 42 1.03 1.50 2.33
CA ALA A 42 2.45 1.20 2.14
C ALA A 42 3.26 1.47 3.41
N ILE A 43 2.97 2.59 4.07
CA ILE A 43 3.66 2.96 5.31
C ILE A 43 3.38 1.91 6.38
N GLU A 44 2.14 1.51 6.55
CA GLU A 44 1.79 0.53 7.57
C GLU A 44 2.39 -0.83 7.27
N MET A 45 2.38 -1.26 6.02
CA MET A 45 2.99 -2.53 5.64
C MET A 45 4.50 -2.52 5.88
N PHE A 46 5.14 -1.37 5.64
CA PHE A 46 6.55 -1.23 5.94
C PHE A 46 6.81 -1.27 7.44
N ARG A 47 6.02 -0.53 8.20
CA ARG A 47 6.18 -0.50 9.66
C ARG A 47 6.01 -1.87 10.29
N SER A 48 5.09 -2.66 9.78
CA SER A 48 4.81 -3.99 10.31
C SER A 48 5.78 -5.05 9.79
N GLY A 49 6.69 -4.68 8.91
CA GLY A 49 7.67 -5.61 8.39
C GLY A 49 7.17 -6.51 7.26
N GLU A 50 6.01 -6.22 6.72
CA GLU A 50 5.44 -7.04 5.65
C GLU A 50 6.15 -6.84 4.33
N VAL A 51 6.69 -5.65 4.09
CA VAL A 51 7.37 -5.33 2.84
C VAL A 51 8.64 -4.55 3.12
N SER A 52 9.56 -4.58 2.17
CA SER A 52 10.78 -3.79 2.22
C SER A 52 10.48 -2.33 1.94
N LEU A 53 11.45 -1.47 2.20
CA LEU A 53 11.33 -0.05 1.92
C LEU A 53 11.09 0.20 0.43
N LEU A 54 11.82 -0.50 -0.43
CA LEU A 54 11.64 -0.35 -1.88
C LEU A 54 10.25 -0.78 -2.32
N ARG A 55 9.79 -1.90 -1.79
CA ARG A 55 8.46 -2.40 -2.14
C ARG A 55 7.38 -1.46 -1.64
N ALA A 56 7.55 -0.90 -0.46
CA ALA A 56 6.59 0.06 0.08
C ALA A 56 6.49 1.30 -0.80
N ALA A 57 7.63 1.83 -1.24
CA ALA A 57 7.64 2.97 -2.14
C ALA A 57 6.88 2.66 -3.43
N GLU A 58 7.10 1.47 -3.96
CA GLU A 58 6.41 1.01 -5.16
C GLU A 58 4.89 0.93 -4.94
N ILE A 59 4.47 0.36 -3.81
CA ILE A 59 3.06 0.28 -3.46
C ILE A 59 2.45 1.68 -3.34
N ALA A 60 3.19 2.61 -2.73
CA ALA A 60 2.73 3.98 -2.57
C ALA A 60 2.66 4.73 -3.91
N GLY A 61 3.32 4.21 -4.95
CA GLY A 61 3.40 4.91 -6.22
C GLY A 61 4.35 6.09 -6.20
N LEU A 62 5.34 6.05 -5.30
CA LEU A 62 6.32 7.11 -5.15
C LEU A 62 7.71 6.59 -5.47
N ASP A 63 8.58 7.50 -5.90
CA ASP A 63 9.98 7.12 -6.02
C ASP A 63 10.58 6.93 -4.62
N PHE A 64 11.72 6.27 -4.60
CA PHE A 64 12.36 5.86 -3.33
C PHE A 64 12.68 7.07 -2.45
N GLU A 65 13.24 8.12 -3.03
CA GLU A 65 13.61 9.30 -2.27
C GLU A 65 12.41 10.04 -1.70
N SER A 66 11.36 10.15 -2.50
CA SER A 66 10.12 10.79 -2.02
C SER A 66 9.50 10.01 -0.87
N PHE A 67 9.51 8.69 -0.97
CA PHE A 67 8.95 7.85 0.09
C PHE A 67 9.78 7.96 1.37
N ARG A 68 11.10 7.96 1.25
CA ARG A 68 11.99 8.15 2.40
C ARG A 68 11.74 9.49 3.06
N GLY A 69 11.60 10.55 2.25
CA GLY A 69 11.30 11.87 2.76
C GLY A 69 9.99 11.92 3.53
N LEU A 70 8.99 11.22 3.01
CA LEU A 70 7.70 11.13 3.68
C LEU A 70 7.82 10.46 5.04
N LEU A 71 8.54 9.35 5.11
CA LEU A 71 8.75 8.67 6.38
C LEU A 71 9.49 9.56 7.38
N ARG A 72 10.49 10.29 6.89
CA ARG A 72 11.23 11.23 7.75
C ARG A 72 10.30 12.30 8.30
N ASP A 73 9.47 12.87 7.44
CA ASP A 73 8.54 13.93 7.85
C ASP A 73 7.55 13.45 8.90
N ARG A 74 7.22 12.17 8.86
CA ARG A 74 6.29 11.59 9.84
C ARG A 74 6.99 11.03 11.06
N GLY A 75 8.31 11.15 11.13
CA GLY A 75 9.07 10.63 12.25
C GLY A 75 9.10 9.12 12.32
N ILE A 76 8.93 8.45 11.19
CA ILE A 76 8.95 6.99 11.12
C ILE A 76 10.36 6.55 10.76
N PRO A 77 11.00 5.74 11.59
CA PRO A 77 12.35 5.25 11.27
C PRO A 77 12.29 4.37 10.03
N TRP A 78 13.10 4.70 9.06
CA TRP A 78 13.22 3.87 7.86
C TRP A 78 14.55 3.14 7.82
N GLU A 79 15.41 3.42 8.76
CA GLU A 79 16.66 2.68 8.90
C GLU A 79 16.38 1.45 9.73
N ILE A 80 16.52 0.30 9.10
CA ILE A 80 16.38 -0.96 9.81
C ILE A 80 17.67 -1.19 10.56
N GLU A 81 17.56 -1.78 11.74
CA GLU A 81 18.72 -2.06 12.57
C GLU A 81 19.81 -2.77 11.78
N GLY A 82 21.02 -2.22 11.81
CA GLY A 82 22.14 -2.76 11.06
C GLY A 82 22.19 -2.35 9.61
N GLU A 83 21.23 -1.61 9.14
CA GLU A 83 21.20 -1.16 7.77
C GLU A 83 22.06 0.08 7.63
N ASP A 84 22.97 0.06 6.67
CA ASP A 84 23.82 1.19 6.35
C ASP A 84 23.75 1.43 4.85
N PRO A 85 24.42 2.50 4.35
CA PRO A 85 24.36 2.79 2.92
C PRO A 85 24.79 1.63 2.03
N ALA A 86 25.78 0.85 2.47
CA ALA A 86 26.23 -0.30 1.69
C ALA A 86 25.15 -1.38 1.63
N GLN A 87 24.46 -1.60 2.72
CA GLN A 87 23.37 -2.57 2.75
C GLN A 87 22.20 -2.11 1.89
N MET A 88 21.90 -0.82 1.90
CA MET A 88 20.86 -0.28 1.05
C MET A 88 21.22 -0.42 -0.42
N ASP A 89 22.47 -0.17 -0.77
CA ASP A 89 22.94 -0.35 -2.13
C ASP A 89 22.82 -1.80 -2.56
N GLN A 90 23.13 -2.72 -1.67
CA GLN A 90 23.01 -4.14 -1.95
C GLN A 90 21.56 -4.55 -2.16
N ALA A 91 20.66 -4.07 -1.31
CA ALA A 91 19.24 -4.36 -1.44
C ALA A 91 18.69 -3.82 -2.75
N LEU A 92 19.12 -2.63 -3.14
CA LEU A 92 18.71 -2.02 -4.39
C LEU A 92 19.24 -2.80 -5.59
N ALA A 93 20.51 -3.22 -5.52
CA ALA A 93 21.11 -4.02 -6.57
C ALA A 93 20.39 -5.35 -6.74
N ASP A 94 20.06 -6.00 -5.63
CA ASP A 94 19.33 -7.26 -5.65
C ASP A 94 17.94 -7.09 -6.28
N PHE A 95 17.27 -6.01 -5.93
CA PHE A 95 15.98 -5.70 -6.50
C PHE A 95 16.05 -5.54 -8.01
N LEU A 96 17.05 -4.79 -8.49
CA LEU A 96 17.23 -4.54 -9.91
C LEU A 96 17.61 -5.79 -10.69
N VAL A 97 18.38 -6.67 -10.06
CA VAL A 97 18.79 -7.91 -10.70
C VAL A 97 17.60 -8.87 -10.86
N GLU A 98 16.70 -8.89 -9.90
CA GLU A 98 15.54 -9.77 -9.93
C GLU A 98 14.44 -9.27 -10.85
N SER A 99 14.47 -8.03 -11.20
CA SER A 99 13.47 -7.48 -12.11
C SER A 99 13.94 -7.58 -13.55
#